data_b268206b9600be9211833ffe5fc656a8
#
_entry.id   b268206b9600be9211833ffe5fc656a8
#
_cell.length_a   1.000
_cell.length_b   1.000
_cell.length_c   1.000
_cell.angle_alpha   90.00
_cell.angle_beta   90.00
_cell.angle_gamma   90.00
#
_symmetry.space_group_name_H-M   'P 1'
#
loop_
_entity.id
_entity.type
_entity.pdbx_description
1 polymer ?
#
loop_
_entity_poly.entity_id
_entity_poly.type
_entity_poly.pdbx_seq_one_letter_code
_entity_poly.pdbx_strand_id
1 'polypeptide(L)'
;MPDFETLILERKEGLARLTINRPKSANTLNRKLMQEFNEVLDFLETDRDTRVVLLTGAGERHFCGGADLREATPETAKNMPAFGRDALTHFEDFPKPVIAVVNGAAMGGGCELAIACDFRFMAEEAKIGVPEILFGALPAGGGTQRLPRIVGLAKAKELIFTGRHLGAQEALAIGLVTAICPQKDLMARAETFAREQLIPRARYALSTAKLLVTRALDMDLASGLAFERRTIMTMASPAEMAEAREAAMKSNPAYQNIFSKK
;
A
#
# COMPACT_ATOMS: atom_id res chain seq x y z
N MET A 1 7.28 -22.44 -0.41
CA MET A 1 6.45 -21.26 -0.22
C MET A 1 6.02 -21.26 1.24
N PRO A 2 6.09 -20.15 1.98
CA PRO A 2 5.56 -20.13 3.35
C PRO A 2 4.09 -20.53 3.35
N ASP A 3 3.67 -21.25 4.38
CA ASP A 3 2.25 -21.58 4.63
C ASP A 3 1.74 -20.68 5.73
N PHE A 4 0.64 -19.99 5.48
CA PHE A 4 0.07 -18.99 6.37
C PHE A 4 -1.32 -19.41 6.84
N GLU A 5 -1.66 -19.12 8.08
CA GLU A 5 -2.97 -19.42 8.66
C GLU A 5 -4.01 -18.36 8.28
N THR A 6 -3.58 -17.09 8.24
CA THR A 6 -4.49 -15.94 8.06
C THR A 6 -4.33 -15.23 6.72
N LEU A 7 -3.38 -15.66 5.90
CA LEU A 7 -3.08 -15.12 4.58
C LEU A 7 -3.13 -16.21 3.50
N ILE A 8 -3.49 -15.81 2.29
CA ILE A 8 -3.29 -16.61 1.09
C ILE A 8 -2.34 -15.83 0.19
N LEU A 9 -1.23 -16.49 -0.23
CA LEU A 9 -0.26 -15.93 -1.17
C LEU A 9 -0.32 -16.70 -2.49
N GLU A 10 -0.67 -15.99 -3.56
CA GLU A 10 -0.63 -16.49 -4.94
C GLU A 10 0.38 -15.67 -5.74
N ARG A 11 1.21 -16.33 -6.57
CA ARG A 11 2.20 -15.63 -7.40
C ARG A 11 2.09 -16.06 -8.85
N LYS A 12 2.02 -15.07 -9.74
CA LYS A 12 1.96 -15.31 -11.19
C LYS A 12 2.50 -14.11 -11.97
N GLU A 13 3.43 -14.35 -12.88
CA GLU A 13 3.88 -13.37 -13.89
C GLU A 13 4.24 -11.98 -13.29
N GLY A 14 5.05 -11.98 -12.26
CA GLY A 14 5.50 -10.74 -11.61
C GLY A 14 4.53 -10.17 -10.56
N LEU A 15 3.34 -10.71 -10.44
CA LEU A 15 2.36 -10.33 -9.41
C LEU A 15 2.39 -11.29 -8.23
N ALA A 16 2.33 -10.74 -7.02
CA ALA A 16 1.97 -11.47 -5.81
C ALA A 16 0.59 -10.95 -5.36
N ARG A 17 -0.41 -11.83 -5.33
CA ARG A 17 -1.70 -11.54 -4.70
C ARG A 17 -1.65 -12.04 -3.26
N LEU A 18 -1.80 -11.10 -2.33
CA LEU A 18 -1.86 -11.35 -0.91
C LEU A 18 -3.30 -11.12 -0.43
N THR A 19 -3.96 -12.18 0.01
CA THR A 19 -5.36 -12.11 0.46
C THR A 19 -5.43 -12.31 1.96
N ILE A 20 -5.98 -11.35 2.70
CA ILE A 20 -6.32 -11.52 4.13
C ILE A 20 -7.45 -12.54 4.20
N ASN A 21 -7.20 -13.70 4.82
CA ASN A 21 -8.15 -14.81 4.82
C ASN A 21 -8.78 -15.06 6.20
N ARG A 22 -9.47 -14.03 6.71
CA ARG A 22 -10.24 -14.08 7.96
C ARG A 22 -11.69 -13.59 7.76
N PRO A 23 -12.43 -14.08 6.73
CA PRO A 23 -13.74 -13.50 6.35
C PRO A 23 -14.78 -13.59 7.46
N LYS A 24 -14.74 -14.63 8.31
CA LYS A 24 -15.64 -14.78 9.48
C LYS A 24 -15.40 -13.72 10.57
N SER A 25 -14.26 -13.04 10.53
CA SER A 25 -13.88 -11.97 11.44
C SER A 25 -13.72 -10.64 10.70
N ALA A 26 -14.46 -10.43 9.61
CA ALA A 26 -14.35 -9.22 8.78
C ALA A 26 -12.92 -8.88 8.37
N ASN A 27 -12.03 -9.86 8.22
CA ASN A 27 -10.60 -9.70 7.90
C ASN A 27 -9.86 -8.77 8.89
N THR A 28 -10.25 -8.78 10.18
CA THR A 28 -9.66 -7.92 11.20
C THR A 28 -8.20 -8.28 11.49
N LEU A 29 -7.44 -7.26 11.89
CA LEU A 29 -6.02 -7.34 12.24
C LEU A 29 -5.87 -7.92 13.65
N ASN A 30 -5.39 -9.15 13.72
CA ASN A 30 -4.99 -9.79 14.97
C ASN A 30 -3.48 -10.00 15.00
N ARG A 31 -2.95 -10.43 16.15
CA ARG A 31 -1.50 -10.65 16.33
C ARG A 31 -0.91 -11.58 15.27
N LYS A 32 -1.59 -12.70 14.99
CA LYS A 32 -1.11 -13.70 14.03
C LYS A 32 -1.00 -13.10 12.62
N LEU A 33 -2.03 -12.39 12.15
CA LEU A 33 -2.00 -11.72 10.85
C LEU A 33 -0.89 -10.67 10.75
N MET A 34 -0.66 -9.88 11.81
CA MET A 34 0.42 -8.89 11.83
C MET A 34 1.81 -9.53 11.75
N GLN A 35 2.01 -10.67 12.39
CA GLN A 35 3.23 -11.47 12.26
C GLN A 35 3.40 -12.00 10.84
N GLU A 36 2.35 -12.61 10.28
CA GLU A 36 2.37 -13.17 8.93
C GLU A 36 2.56 -12.09 7.84
N PHE A 37 2.08 -10.87 8.07
CA PHE A 37 2.39 -9.75 7.17
C PHE A 37 3.90 -9.47 7.13
N ASN A 38 4.59 -9.44 8.26
CA ASN A 38 6.03 -9.26 8.27
C ASN A 38 6.75 -10.42 7.57
N GLU A 39 6.37 -11.66 7.89
CA GLU A 39 6.97 -12.87 7.30
C GLU A 39 6.80 -12.92 5.78
N VAL A 40 5.60 -12.59 5.26
CA VAL A 40 5.35 -12.60 3.82
C VAL A 40 6.06 -11.47 3.11
N LEU A 41 6.16 -10.28 3.72
CA LEU A 41 6.89 -9.17 3.13
C LEU A 41 8.40 -9.44 3.09
N ASP A 42 8.99 -9.97 4.18
CA ASP A 42 10.41 -10.39 4.18
C ASP A 42 10.68 -11.44 3.10
N PHE A 43 9.79 -12.42 2.94
CA PHE A 43 9.87 -13.41 1.87
C PHE A 43 9.79 -12.75 0.48
N LEU A 44 8.80 -11.87 0.27
CA LEU A 44 8.58 -11.21 -1.03
C LEU A 44 9.65 -10.16 -1.35
N GLU A 45 10.32 -9.59 -0.35
CA GLU A 45 11.41 -8.65 -0.57
C GLU A 45 12.56 -9.31 -1.34
N THR A 46 12.93 -10.52 -0.94
CA THR A 46 14.01 -11.29 -1.56
C THR A 46 13.61 -12.04 -2.83
N ASP A 47 12.31 -12.26 -3.05
CA ASP A 47 11.78 -12.96 -4.23
C ASP A 47 12.01 -12.16 -5.51
N ARG A 48 12.86 -12.68 -6.39
CA ARG A 48 13.22 -12.00 -7.65
C ARG A 48 12.09 -11.99 -8.69
N ASP A 49 11.13 -12.89 -8.58
CA ASP A 49 10.05 -13.01 -9.55
C ASP A 49 8.93 -12.00 -9.28
N THR A 50 8.64 -11.71 -8.01
CA THR A 50 7.63 -10.72 -7.64
C THR A 50 8.10 -9.29 -7.95
N ARG A 51 7.25 -8.54 -8.65
CA ARG A 51 7.45 -7.15 -9.05
C ARG A 51 6.48 -6.19 -8.36
N VAL A 52 5.25 -6.63 -8.14
CA VAL A 52 4.15 -5.84 -7.55
C VAL A 52 3.34 -6.74 -6.62
N VAL A 53 2.91 -6.21 -5.50
CA VAL A 53 2.01 -6.89 -4.56
C VAL A 53 0.60 -6.28 -4.68
N LEU A 54 -0.41 -7.14 -4.79
CA LEU A 54 -1.83 -6.78 -4.70
C LEU A 54 -2.36 -7.29 -3.36
N LEU A 55 -2.78 -6.41 -2.47
CA LEU A 55 -3.33 -6.76 -1.16
C LEU A 55 -4.85 -6.63 -1.19
N THR A 56 -5.59 -7.67 -0.79
CA THR A 56 -7.05 -7.67 -0.74
C THR A 56 -7.60 -8.48 0.44
N GLY A 57 -8.90 -8.40 0.70
CA GLY A 57 -9.58 -9.21 1.70
C GLY A 57 -10.36 -10.37 1.08
N ALA A 58 -10.42 -11.53 1.74
CA ALA A 58 -11.26 -12.64 1.32
C ALA A 58 -12.74 -12.28 1.44
N GLY A 59 -13.54 -12.75 0.47
CA GLY A 59 -14.97 -12.42 0.34
C GLY A 59 -15.21 -11.04 -0.29
N GLU A 60 -16.46 -10.59 -0.25
CA GLU A 60 -16.88 -9.37 -0.95
C GLU A 60 -17.19 -8.19 -0.02
N ARG A 61 -17.36 -8.45 1.28
CA ARG A 61 -17.91 -7.45 2.22
C ARG A 61 -16.85 -6.60 2.89
N HIS A 62 -15.67 -7.15 3.12
CA HIS A 62 -14.62 -6.49 3.89
C HIS A 62 -13.26 -6.65 3.23
N PHE A 63 -12.61 -5.54 2.98
CA PHE A 63 -11.17 -5.52 2.79
C PHE A 63 -10.50 -5.85 4.14
N CYS A 64 -10.73 -5.00 5.15
CA CYS A 64 -10.26 -5.21 6.52
C CYS A 64 -11.09 -4.34 7.49
N GLY A 65 -11.68 -4.97 8.49
CA GLY A 65 -12.54 -4.31 9.49
C GLY A 65 -11.78 -3.55 10.59
N GLY A 66 -10.45 -3.50 10.54
CA GLY A 66 -9.62 -2.85 11.56
C GLY A 66 -9.08 -3.81 12.61
N ALA A 67 -8.73 -3.31 13.78
CA ALA A 67 -8.19 -4.11 14.87
C ALA A 67 -9.20 -5.19 15.33
N ASP A 68 -8.71 -6.38 15.65
CA ASP A 68 -9.55 -7.43 16.24
C ASP A 68 -9.80 -7.12 17.72
N LEU A 69 -10.95 -6.49 18.00
CA LEU A 69 -11.30 -6.05 19.35
C LEU A 69 -11.39 -7.18 20.37
N ARG A 70 -11.48 -8.44 19.94
CA ARG A 70 -11.46 -9.60 20.85
C ARG A 70 -10.09 -9.83 21.46
N GLU A 71 -9.02 -9.36 20.81
CA GLU A 71 -7.65 -9.38 21.32
C GLU A 71 -7.25 -8.09 22.05
N ALA A 72 -8.09 -7.05 21.98
CA ALA A 72 -7.84 -5.77 22.64
C ALA A 72 -8.21 -5.83 24.14
N THR A 73 -7.41 -6.52 24.94
CA THR A 73 -7.52 -6.49 26.41
C THR A 73 -6.73 -5.31 26.99
N PRO A 74 -7.02 -4.89 28.25
CA PRO A 74 -6.20 -3.88 28.92
C PRO A 74 -4.70 -4.24 28.99
N GLU A 75 -4.37 -5.54 29.09
CA GLU A 75 -3.01 -6.03 29.05
C GLU A 75 -2.39 -5.91 27.66
N THR A 76 -3.12 -6.29 26.63
CA THR A 76 -2.63 -6.18 25.23
C THR A 76 -2.55 -4.74 24.78
N ALA A 77 -3.46 -3.87 25.23
CA ALA A 77 -3.40 -2.42 24.94
C ALA A 77 -2.13 -1.76 25.50
N LYS A 78 -1.68 -2.17 26.69
CA LYS A 78 -0.41 -1.71 27.29
C LYS A 78 0.82 -2.17 26.50
N ASN A 79 0.70 -3.27 25.75
CA ASN A 79 1.77 -3.90 25.00
C ASN A 79 1.61 -3.73 23.48
N MET A 80 0.71 -2.86 23.00
CA MET A 80 0.53 -2.61 21.56
C MET A 80 1.80 -2.16 20.83
N PRO A 81 2.75 -1.43 21.45
CA PRO A 81 4.06 -1.19 20.84
C PRO A 81 4.93 -2.43 20.69
N ALA A 82 4.60 -3.54 21.37
CA ALA A 82 5.40 -4.77 21.39
C ALA A 82 5.09 -5.76 20.25
N PHE A 83 4.34 -5.36 19.24
CA PHE A 83 4.09 -6.22 18.06
C PHE A 83 5.31 -6.38 17.11
N GLY A 84 6.52 -6.07 17.58
CA GLY A 84 7.70 -6.15 16.75
C GLY A 84 7.74 -5.03 15.70
N ARG A 85 8.31 -5.31 14.52
CA ARG A 85 8.25 -4.38 13.38
C ARG A 85 6.78 -4.10 13.06
N ASP A 86 6.39 -2.82 13.06
CA ASP A 86 5.02 -2.43 12.69
C ASP A 86 4.75 -2.86 11.25
N ALA A 87 3.86 -3.83 11.08
CA ALA A 87 3.57 -4.40 9.77
C ALA A 87 3.00 -3.36 8.79
N LEU A 88 2.26 -2.36 9.27
CA LEU A 88 1.75 -1.29 8.41
C LEU A 88 2.89 -0.42 7.88
N THR A 89 3.84 -0.07 8.73
CA THR A 89 5.07 0.63 8.32
C THR A 89 5.93 -0.25 7.40
N HIS A 90 5.90 -1.57 7.59
CA HIS A 90 6.59 -2.48 6.68
C HIS A 90 6.00 -2.43 5.26
N PHE A 91 4.68 -2.33 5.08
CA PHE A 91 4.06 -2.12 3.75
C PHE A 91 4.52 -0.82 3.11
N GLU A 92 4.62 0.27 3.89
CA GLU A 92 5.09 1.56 3.41
C GLU A 92 6.56 1.52 2.98
N ASP A 93 7.43 0.88 3.78
CA ASP A 93 8.87 0.76 3.52
C ASP A 93 9.23 -0.36 2.54
N PHE A 94 8.28 -1.24 2.21
CA PHE A 94 8.50 -2.37 1.31
C PHE A 94 8.98 -1.91 -0.06
N PRO A 95 10.12 -2.41 -0.58
CA PRO A 95 10.79 -1.81 -1.75
C PRO A 95 10.06 -2.02 -3.08
N LYS A 96 9.00 -2.84 -3.12
CA LYS A 96 8.21 -3.06 -4.33
C LYS A 96 6.87 -2.35 -4.20
N PRO A 97 6.24 -1.93 -5.31
CA PRO A 97 4.92 -1.34 -5.27
C PRO A 97 3.87 -2.28 -4.66
N VAL A 98 3.02 -1.73 -3.80
CA VAL A 98 1.89 -2.41 -3.19
C VAL A 98 0.60 -1.68 -3.57
N ILE A 99 -0.37 -2.42 -4.09
CA ILE A 99 -1.70 -1.91 -4.42
C ILE A 99 -2.71 -2.51 -3.45
N ALA A 100 -3.36 -1.68 -2.64
CA ALA A 100 -4.53 -2.09 -1.88
C ALA A 100 -5.73 -2.19 -2.83
N VAL A 101 -6.27 -3.40 -2.97
CA VAL A 101 -7.47 -3.71 -3.75
C VAL A 101 -8.63 -3.78 -2.76
N VAL A 102 -9.25 -2.62 -2.49
CA VAL A 102 -10.25 -2.41 -1.44
C VAL A 102 -11.60 -2.95 -1.92
N ASN A 103 -11.78 -4.26 -1.80
CA ASN A 103 -12.94 -5.01 -2.27
C ASN A 103 -14.19 -4.88 -1.38
N GLY A 104 -14.13 -4.15 -0.28
CA GLY A 104 -15.23 -3.97 0.66
C GLY A 104 -14.82 -2.98 1.74
N ALA A 105 -15.51 -3.00 2.89
CA ALA A 105 -15.24 -2.07 3.97
C ALA A 105 -13.78 -2.11 4.46
N ALA A 106 -13.15 -0.92 4.52
CA ALA A 106 -11.80 -0.70 5.05
C ALA A 106 -11.91 0.28 6.22
N MET A 107 -12.02 -0.22 7.45
CA MET A 107 -12.33 0.59 8.63
C MET A 107 -11.19 0.57 9.64
N GLY A 108 -10.92 1.72 10.27
CA GLY A 108 -9.89 1.86 11.31
C GLY A 108 -8.53 1.38 10.82
N GLY A 109 -7.94 0.41 11.51
CA GLY A 109 -6.68 -0.22 11.08
C GLY A 109 -6.71 -0.78 9.65
N GLY A 110 -7.90 -1.11 9.11
CA GLY A 110 -8.05 -1.51 7.71
C GLY A 110 -7.88 -0.34 6.73
N CYS A 111 -8.35 0.84 7.10
CA CYS A 111 -8.06 2.08 6.38
C CYS A 111 -6.58 2.42 6.49
N GLU A 112 -5.99 2.29 7.69
CA GLU A 112 -4.57 2.53 7.93
C GLU A 112 -3.68 1.59 7.11
N LEU A 113 -4.04 0.31 7.01
CA LEU A 113 -3.38 -0.65 6.13
C LEU A 113 -3.48 -0.23 4.65
N ALA A 114 -4.66 0.19 4.20
CA ALA A 114 -4.85 0.64 2.82
C ALA A 114 -4.01 1.88 2.50
N ILE A 115 -3.92 2.86 3.41
CA ILE A 115 -3.14 4.08 3.19
C ILE A 115 -1.62 3.89 3.40
N ALA A 116 -1.20 2.77 3.98
CA ALA A 116 0.21 2.36 4.01
C ALA A 116 0.69 1.73 2.68
N CYS A 117 -0.23 1.33 1.81
CA CYS A 117 0.07 0.88 0.44
C CYS A 117 0.31 2.08 -0.50
N ASP A 118 1.00 1.86 -1.63
CA ASP A 118 1.30 2.92 -2.59
C ASP A 118 0.05 3.38 -3.35
N PHE A 119 -0.77 2.45 -3.81
CA PHE A 119 -1.98 2.71 -4.57
C PHE A 119 -3.19 2.07 -3.90
N ARG A 120 -4.38 2.65 -4.10
CA ARG A 120 -5.66 2.14 -3.60
C ARG A 120 -6.66 2.10 -4.74
N PHE A 121 -7.08 0.90 -5.12
CA PHE A 121 -8.18 0.64 -6.03
C PHE A 121 -9.37 0.22 -5.19
N MET A 122 -10.53 0.83 -5.36
CA MET A 122 -11.65 0.65 -4.47
C MET A 122 -12.92 0.26 -5.23
N ALA A 123 -13.66 -0.70 -4.69
CA ALA A 123 -14.98 -1.04 -5.22
C ALA A 123 -15.96 0.13 -5.01
N GLU A 124 -16.86 0.37 -5.98
CA GLU A 124 -17.83 1.46 -5.91
C GLU A 124 -18.76 1.35 -4.69
N GLU A 125 -19.03 0.12 -4.25
CA GLU A 125 -19.89 -0.18 -3.11
C GLU A 125 -19.16 -0.13 -1.77
N ALA A 126 -17.82 -0.08 -1.79
CA ALA A 126 -17.00 -0.12 -0.59
C ALA A 126 -17.04 1.21 0.19
N LYS A 127 -16.66 1.11 1.45
CA LYS A 127 -16.52 2.27 2.36
C LYS A 127 -15.15 2.24 3.02
N ILE A 128 -14.59 3.43 3.26
CA ILE A 128 -13.28 3.58 3.89
C ILE A 128 -13.31 4.70 4.94
N GLY A 129 -12.64 4.51 6.08
CA GLY A 129 -12.60 5.54 7.12
C GLY A 129 -11.91 5.09 8.40
N VAL A 130 -11.75 6.04 9.32
CA VAL A 130 -11.06 5.90 10.62
C VAL A 130 -12.02 6.25 11.77
N PRO A 131 -12.93 5.34 12.15
CA PRO A 131 -14.00 5.59 13.11
C PRO A 131 -13.58 5.49 14.58
N GLU A 132 -12.33 5.34 14.90
CA GLU A 132 -11.81 5.04 16.24
C GLU A 132 -12.28 6.04 17.28
N ILE A 133 -12.42 7.33 16.92
CA ILE A 133 -12.88 8.39 17.83
C ILE A 133 -14.26 8.12 18.42
N LEU A 134 -15.13 7.41 17.69
CA LEU A 134 -16.47 7.04 18.14
C LEU A 134 -16.44 6.05 19.31
N PHE A 135 -15.31 5.37 19.49
CA PHE A 135 -15.05 4.40 20.55
C PHE A 135 -14.08 4.94 21.62
N GLY A 136 -13.80 6.25 21.62
CA GLY A 136 -12.86 6.87 22.55
C GLY A 136 -11.39 6.51 22.27
N ALA A 137 -11.08 6.03 21.07
CA ALA A 137 -9.74 5.66 20.60
C ALA A 137 -9.25 6.60 19.48
N LEU A 138 -8.03 6.36 19.02
CA LEU A 138 -7.41 7.09 17.90
C LEU A 138 -6.94 6.10 16.84
N PRO A 139 -6.85 6.51 15.56
CA PRO A 139 -6.21 5.71 14.51
C PRO A 139 -4.69 5.68 14.76
N ALA A 140 -4.26 4.66 15.51
CA ALA A 140 -2.90 4.53 16.03
C ALA A 140 -1.94 3.71 15.14
N GLY A 141 -2.44 3.11 14.06
CA GLY A 141 -1.63 2.42 13.05
C GLY A 141 -1.06 3.36 11.98
N GLY A 142 -0.97 4.65 12.28
CA GLY A 142 -0.42 5.69 11.40
C GLY A 142 -1.46 6.58 10.72
N GLY A 143 -2.75 6.39 10.98
CA GLY A 143 -3.83 7.18 10.37
C GLY A 143 -3.71 8.67 10.67
N THR A 144 -3.31 9.05 11.90
CA THR A 144 -3.08 10.46 12.26
C THR A 144 -1.91 11.10 11.49
N GLN A 145 -1.02 10.31 10.93
CA GLN A 145 0.17 10.77 10.22
C GLN A 145 0.04 10.63 8.70
N ARG A 146 -0.42 9.47 8.20
CA ARG A 146 -0.52 9.21 6.76
C ARG A 146 -1.72 9.93 6.13
N LEU A 147 -2.88 9.89 6.79
CA LEU A 147 -4.10 10.49 6.20
C LEU A 147 -3.92 11.98 5.87
N PRO A 148 -3.40 12.85 6.79
CA PRO A 148 -3.21 14.27 6.45
C PRO A 148 -2.16 14.52 5.35
N ARG A 149 -1.20 13.61 5.16
CA ARG A 149 -0.24 13.68 4.06
C ARG A 149 -0.88 13.35 2.70
N ILE A 150 -1.96 12.57 2.71
CA ILE A 150 -2.67 12.14 1.49
C ILE A 150 -3.77 13.15 1.12
N VAL A 151 -4.65 13.50 2.08
CA VAL A 151 -5.88 14.30 1.80
C VAL A 151 -5.81 15.73 2.32
N GLY A 152 -4.69 16.14 2.89
CA GLY A 152 -4.50 17.45 3.52
C GLY A 152 -5.10 17.53 4.93
N LEU A 153 -4.60 18.50 5.72
CA LEU A 153 -4.92 18.65 7.16
C LEU A 153 -6.41 18.85 7.43
N ALA A 154 -7.07 19.70 6.64
CA ALA A 154 -8.48 20.05 6.88
C ALA A 154 -9.38 18.81 6.73
N LYS A 155 -9.22 18.06 5.64
CA LYS A 155 -10.01 16.86 5.39
C LYS A 155 -9.67 15.75 6.37
N ALA A 156 -8.40 15.55 6.70
CA ALA A 156 -8.00 14.58 7.71
C ALA A 156 -8.60 14.86 9.09
N LYS A 157 -8.61 16.13 9.54
CA LYS A 157 -9.26 16.53 10.80
C LYS A 157 -10.76 16.24 10.76
N GLU A 158 -11.44 16.59 9.67
CA GLU A 158 -12.86 16.27 9.51
C GLU A 158 -13.10 14.76 9.70
N LEU A 159 -12.37 13.92 8.97
CA LEU A 159 -12.57 12.47 9.01
C LEU A 159 -12.24 11.88 10.38
N ILE A 160 -11.10 12.25 10.97
CA ILE A 160 -10.65 11.70 12.26
C ILE A 160 -11.55 12.18 13.39
N PHE A 161 -11.93 13.48 13.43
CA PHE A 161 -12.70 14.03 14.55
C PHE A 161 -14.16 13.61 14.53
N THR A 162 -14.72 13.37 13.33
CA THR A 162 -16.12 12.92 13.20
C THR A 162 -16.24 11.40 13.20
N GLY A 163 -15.17 10.67 12.89
CA GLY A 163 -15.19 9.22 12.72
C GLY A 163 -16.05 8.74 11.55
N ARG A 164 -16.50 9.68 10.67
CA ARG A 164 -17.30 9.30 9.52
C ARG A 164 -16.49 8.53 8.49
N HIS A 165 -17.13 7.67 7.75
CA HIS A 165 -16.55 6.96 6.63
C HIS A 165 -16.97 7.58 5.29
N LEU A 166 -16.17 7.32 4.26
CA LEU A 166 -16.36 7.79 2.89
C LEU A 166 -16.90 6.68 2.01
N GLY A 167 -17.78 7.02 1.08
CA GLY A 167 -18.03 6.20 -0.11
C GLY A 167 -16.92 6.37 -1.17
N ALA A 168 -16.92 5.50 -2.16
CA ALA A 168 -15.86 5.44 -3.16
C ALA A 168 -15.70 6.74 -3.95
N GLN A 169 -16.79 7.38 -4.38
CA GLN A 169 -16.76 8.63 -5.16
C GLN A 169 -16.12 9.78 -4.37
N GLU A 170 -16.49 9.94 -3.09
CA GLU A 170 -15.88 10.97 -2.25
C GLU A 170 -14.40 10.67 -1.98
N ALA A 171 -14.05 9.40 -1.73
CA ALA A 171 -12.67 8.97 -1.53
C ALA A 171 -11.79 9.26 -2.77
N LEU A 172 -12.34 9.08 -3.97
CA LEU A 172 -11.67 9.45 -5.22
C LEU A 172 -11.51 10.97 -5.35
N ALA A 173 -12.57 11.72 -5.08
CA ALA A 173 -12.58 13.18 -5.23
C ALA A 173 -11.55 13.88 -4.33
N ILE A 174 -11.27 13.34 -3.15
CA ILE A 174 -10.26 13.89 -2.22
C ILE A 174 -8.87 13.29 -2.39
N GLY A 175 -8.65 12.43 -3.39
CA GLY A 175 -7.36 11.79 -3.66
C GLY A 175 -6.98 10.67 -2.68
N LEU A 176 -7.92 10.20 -1.85
CA LEU A 176 -7.66 9.08 -0.94
C LEU A 176 -7.48 7.77 -1.69
N VAL A 177 -8.19 7.56 -2.80
CA VAL A 177 -8.05 6.38 -3.66
C VAL A 177 -7.63 6.77 -5.07
N THR A 178 -6.92 5.86 -5.73
CA THR A 178 -6.34 6.05 -7.06
C THR A 178 -7.40 5.85 -8.16
N ALA A 179 -8.28 4.87 -7.97
CA ALA A 179 -9.33 4.53 -8.93
C ALA A 179 -10.48 3.80 -8.23
N ILE A 180 -11.65 3.89 -8.84
CA ILE A 180 -12.85 3.16 -8.44
C ILE A 180 -13.41 2.39 -9.64
N CYS A 181 -14.05 1.26 -9.39
CA CYS A 181 -14.77 0.50 -10.40
C CYS A 181 -15.73 -0.51 -9.74
N PRO A 182 -16.67 -1.09 -10.49
CA PRO A 182 -17.53 -2.16 -9.98
C PRO A 182 -16.70 -3.28 -9.36
N GLN A 183 -17.18 -3.85 -8.27
CA GLN A 183 -16.45 -4.88 -7.51
C GLN A 183 -16.02 -6.07 -8.37
N LYS A 184 -16.84 -6.52 -9.30
CA LYS A 184 -16.54 -7.63 -10.20
C LYS A 184 -15.31 -7.39 -11.09
N ASP A 185 -14.99 -6.13 -11.39
CA ASP A 185 -13.90 -5.73 -12.29
C ASP A 185 -12.66 -5.26 -11.51
N LEU A 186 -12.77 -5.09 -10.20
CA LEU A 186 -11.77 -4.42 -9.36
C LEU A 186 -10.40 -5.09 -9.41
N MET A 187 -10.34 -6.40 -9.21
CA MET A 187 -9.07 -7.14 -9.23
C MET A 187 -8.43 -7.08 -10.62
N ALA A 188 -9.21 -7.32 -11.67
CA ALA A 188 -8.73 -7.25 -13.05
C ALA A 188 -8.17 -5.85 -13.39
N ARG A 189 -8.83 -4.79 -12.90
CA ARG A 189 -8.38 -3.41 -13.11
C ARG A 189 -7.04 -3.14 -12.40
N ALA A 190 -6.88 -3.60 -11.16
CA ALA A 190 -5.63 -3.47 -10.42
C ALA A 190 -4.49 -4.28 -11.06
N GLU A 191 -4.77 -5.51 -11.52
CA GLU A 191 -3.80 -6.34 -12.25
C GLU A 191 -3.36 -5.68 -13.57
N THR A 192 -4.31 -5.14 -14.35
CA THR A 192 -4.01 -4.41 -15.60
C THR A 192 -3.10 -3.23 -15.32
N PHE A 193 -3.41 -2.40 -14.31
CA PHE A 193 -2.56 -1.28 -13.93
C PHE A 193 -1.15 -1.74 -13.54
N ALA A 194 -1.05 -2.79 -12.73
CA ALA A 194 0.24 -3.32 -12.32
C ALA A 194 1.07 -3.84 -13.51
N ARG A 195 0.44 -4.59 -14.42
CA ARG A 195 1.10 -5.17 -15.60
C ARG A 195 1.53 -4.12 -16.62
N GLU A 196 0.72 -3.11 -16.86
CA GLU A 196 1.00 -2.09 -17.89
C GLU A 196 1.87 -0.94 -17.36
N GLN A 197 1.67 -0.54 -16.11
CA GLN A 197 2.28 0.68 -15.59
C GLN A 197 3.48 0.42 -14.67
N LEU A 198 3.54 -0.70 -13.95
CA LEU A 198 4.56 -0.93 -12.92
C LEU A 198 5.56 -2.04 -13.31
N ILE A 199 5.10 -3.22 -13.72
CA ILE A 199 5.96 -4.36 -14.03
C ILE A 199 7.00 -4.04 -15.11
N PRO A 200 6.70 -3.28 -16.19
CA PRO A 200 7.70 -2.97 -17.21
C PRO A 200 8.80 -2.00 -16.76
N ARG A 201 8.67 -1.36 -15.59
CA ARG A 201 9.64 -0.37 -15.11
C ARG A 201 10.85 -1.05 -14.45
N ALA A 202 12.01 -0.41 -14.49
CA ALA A 202 13.20 -0.91 -13.80
C ALA A 202 12.96 -1.00 -12.28
N ARG A 203 13.28 -2.15 -11.66
CA ARG A 203 13.04 -2.39 -10.22
C ARG A 203 13.71 -1.34 -9.36
N TYR A 204 14.99 -1.11 -9.59
CA TYR A 204 15.78 -0.16 -8.82
C TYR A 204 15.17 1.26 -8.89
N ALA A 205 14.66 1.66 -10.05
CA ALA A 205 14.05 2.98 -10.23
C ALA A 205 12.75 3.12 -9.45
N LEU A 206 11.86 2.09 -9.48
CA LEU A 206 10.63 2.08 -8.70
C LEU A 206 10.90 2.06 -7.21
N SER A 207 11.81 1.20 -6.74
CA SER A 207 12.20 1.10 -5.32
C SER A 207 12.78 2.41 -4.81
N THR A 208 13.71 3.01 -5.57
CA THR A 208 14.30 4.31 -5.22
C THR A 208 13.28 5.43 -5.23
N ALA A 209 12.41 5.50 -6.24
CA ALA A 209 11.36 6.50 -6.31
C ALA A 209 10.38 6.37 -5.14
N LYS A 210 9.97 5.14 -4.79
CA LYS A 210 9.12 4.89 -3.62
C LYS A 210 9.78 5.42 -2.34
N LEU A 211 11.03 5.03 -2.08
CA LEU A 211 11.78 5.51 -0.91
C LEU A 211 11.81 7.04 -0.83
N LEU A 212 12.20 7.71 -1.92
CA LEU A 212 12.34 9.17 -1.95
C LEU A 212 11.00 9.89 -1.79
N VAL A 213 9.96 9.43 -2.46
CA VAL A 213 8.62 10.03 -2.38
C VAL A 213 7.99 9.81 -1.01
N THR A 214 8.10 8.61 -0.44
CA THR A 214 7.60 8.30 0.91
C THR A 214 8.24 9.22 1.96
N ARG A 215 9.54 9.50 1.84
CA ARG A 215 10.30 10.35 2.78
C ARG A 215 10.25 11.84 2.47
N ALA A 216 9.58 12.26 1.40
CA ALA A 216 9.61 13.65 0.93
C ALA A 216 9.09 14.67 1.96
N LEU A 217 8.13 14.28 2.81
CA LEU A 217 7.55 15.14 3.84
C LEU A 217 8.15 14.92 5.25
N ASP A 218 9.19 14.10 5.37
CA ASP A 218 9.84 13.82 6.66
C ASP A 218 11.03 14.75 6.94
N MET A 219 11.41 15.57 5.97
CA MET A 219 12.56 16.47 6.06
C MET A 219 12.29 17.80 5.33
N ASP A 220 13.09 18.82 5.61
CA ASP A 220 13.04 20.06 4.84
C ASP A 220 13.51 19.84 3.40
N LEU A 221 13.13 20.75 2.48
CA LEU A 221 13.41 20.60 1.05
C LEU A 221 14.91 20.48 0.74
N ALA A 222 15.77 21.23 1.43
CA ALA A 222 17.20 21.20 1.15
C ALA A 222 17.83 19.86 1.55
N SER A 223 17.44 19.34 2.72
CA SER A 223 17.82 18.00 3.19
C SER A 223 17.28 16.91 2.26
N GLY A 224 16.01 17.04 1.83
CA GLY A 224 15.37 16.12 0.88
C GLY A 224 16.11 16.06 -0.45
N LEU A 225 16.45 17.20 -1.04
CA LEU A 225 17.23 17.28 -2.28
C LEU A 225 18.65 16.71 -2.13
N ALA A 226 19.28 16.86 -0.96
CA ALA A 226 20.58 16.26 -0.68
C ALA A 226 20.49 14.74 -0.52
N PHE A 227 19.42 14.24 0.10
CA PHE A 227 19.11 12.81 0.22
C PHE A 227 18.87 12.19 -1.16
N GLU A 228 18.02 12.82 -1.99
CA GLU A 228 17.74 12.39 -3.36
C GLU A 228 19.04 12.23 -4.17
N ARG A 229 19.88 13.26 -4.21
CA ARG A 229 21.16 13.22 -4.96
C ARG A 229 22.04 12.06 -4.53
N ARG A 230 22.20 11.83 -3.22
CA ARG A 230 23.00 10.71 -2.70
C ARG A 230 22.43 9.36 -3.09
N THR A 231 21.11 9.20 -2.96
CA THR A 231 20.42 7.95 -3.26
C THR A 231 20.50 7.61 -4.76
N ILE A 232 20.31 8.59 -5.64
CA ILE A 232 20.42 8.39 -7.10
C ILE A 232 21.82 7.94 -7.52
N MET A 233 22.87 8.44 -6.89
CA MET A 233 24.26 8.05 -7.21
C MET A 233 24.56 6.58 -6.94
N THR A 234 23.79 5.93 -6.07
CA THR A 234 24.01 4.53 -5.65
C THR A 234 22.89 3.59 -6.06
N MET A 235 21.82 4.08 -6.74
CA MET A 235 20.62 3.26 -7.01
C MET A 235 20.85 2.15 -8.02
N ALA A 236 21.74 2.33 -8.99
CA ALA A 236 22.02 1.35 -10.04
C ALA A 236 23.37 1.63 -10.71
N SER A 237 23.95 0.59 -11.28
CA SER A 237 25.15 0.74 -12.11
C SER A 237 24.83 1.45 -13.44
N PRO A 238 25.83 2.08 -14.08
CA PRO A 238 25.66 2.66 -15.42
C PRO A 238 25.16 1.64 -16.46
N ALA A 239 25.54 0.37 -16.33
CA ALA A 239 25.11 -0.71 -17.23
C ALA A 239 23.61 -1.01 -17.05
N GLU A 240 23.13 -1.16 -15.82
CA GLU A 240 21.69 -1.38 -15.54
C GLU A 240 20.84 -0.20 -16.03
N MET A 241 21.31 1.04 -15.85
CA MET A 241 20.60 2.21 -16.36
C MET A 241 20.57 2.26 -17.89
N ALA A 242 21.62 1.85 -18.56
CA ALA A 242 21.68 1.77 -20.02
C ALA A 242 20.72 0.72 -20.57
N GLU A 243 20.68 -0.47 -19.95
CA GLU A 243 19.75 -1.56 -20.30
C GLU A 243 18.29 -1.13 -20.12
N ALA A 244 17.96 -0.52 -18.98
CA ALA A 244 16.60 -0.04 -18.72
C ALA A 244 16.17 1.03 -19.71
N ARG A 245 17.06 1.94 -20.11
CA ARG A 245 16.80 2.96 -21.14
C ARG A 245 16.55 2.32 -22.51
N GLU A 246 17.35 1.35 -22.90
CA GLU A 246 17.18 0.63 -24.16
C GLU A 246 15.84 -0.11 -24.20
N ALA A 247 15.47 -0.79 -23.12
CA ALA A 247 14.18 -1.46 -22.99
C ALA A 247 13.01 -0.47 -23.10
N ALA A 248 13.09 0.70 -22.47
CA ALA A 248 12.08 1.74 -22.54
C ALA A 248 11.94 2.31 -23.98
N MET A 249 13.05 2.51 -24.67
CA MET A 249 13.04 2.95 -26.07
C MET A 249 12.40 1.92 -27.02
N LYS A 250 12.62 0.63 -26.78
CA LYS A 250 12.01 -0.44 -27.58
C LYS A 250 10.51 -0.55 -27.33
N SER A 251 10.06 -0.33 -26.11
CA SER A 251 8.66 -0.46 -25.72
C SER A 251 7.78 0.73 -26.06
N ASN A 252 8.36 1.92 -26.30
CA ASN A 252 7.60 3.14 -26.61
C ASN A 252 8.26 3.96 -27.73
N PRO A 253 7.71 3.90 -28.97
CA PRO A 253 8.26 4.63 -30.12
C PRO A 253 8.34 6.16 -29.93
N ALA A 254 7.51 6.74 -29.04
CA ALA A 254 7.57 8.18 -28.75
C ALA A 254 8.90 8.57 -28.11
N TYR A 255 9.51 7.72 -27.29
CA TYR A 255 10.82 7.98 -26.70
C TYR A 255 11.95 7.88 -27.72
N GLN A 256 11.82 7.04 -28.77
CA GLN A 256 12.81 6.97 -29.86
C GLN A 256 12.95 8.33 -30.56
N ASN A 257 11.84 9.02 -30.78
CA ASN A 257 11.83 10.33 -31.46
C ASN A 257 12.41 11.46 -30.58
N ILE A 258 12.30 11.36 -29.23
CA ILE A 258 12.85 12.36 -28.31
C ILE A 258 14.38 12.27 -28.25
N PHE A 259 14.93 11.06 -28.30
CA PHE A 259 16.36 10.80 -28.12
C PHE A 259 17.14 10.58 -29.43
N SER A 260 16.45 10.41 -30.56
CA SER A 260 17.06 10.22 -31.88
C SER A 260 17.35 11.55 -32.66
N LYS A 261 16.88 12.68 -32.14
CA LYS A 261 17.25 13.98 -32.73
C LYS A 261 18.65 14.36 -32.19
N LYS A 262 19.65 13.99 -32.95
CA LYS A 262 20.95 14.67 -32.97
C LYS A 262 20.89 15.89 -33.88
#